data_1d69e7ab6fb133d0ab37b1b856f8247b
#
_entry.id   1d69e7ab6fb133d0ab37b1b856f8247b
#
_cell.length_a   1.000
_cell.length_b   1.000
_cell.length_c   1.000
_cell.angle_alpha   90.00
_cell.angle_beta   90.00
_cell.angle_gamma   90.00
#
_symmetry.space_group_name_H-M   'P 1'
#
loop_
_entity.id
_entity.type
_entity.pdbx_description
1 polymer ?
#
loop_
_entity_poly.entity_id
_entity_poly.type
_entity_poly.pdbx_seq_one_letter_code
_entity_poly.pdbx_strand_id
1 'polypeptide(L)'
;MQRFHTAVIGAGASGLVAAISAKRAKNTIIILERLPSIGKKLLACGGGRCNFLNDKIDESYYNLSARSLVKSAFSRFGKIEILRFFEELGLHHYCEQGRIFPVTNQASSVLKVLEIEIKRLSIPIEIGFEVADIVSSREGFLVSSSANKKIICDNIILAAGGRSYPALGSDGSCYKFCRSFGHRIIEAVPSAVPIEISDKTCHFLQGQKIFVCAKSLIDGKINSETRGELLFTKYGLSGTAILDISQDLSVALNREPRLPAQVLVDFAPFLDEADLKSELSSRIKAGFEPLDLLCGILPNKFGSAFLDLLKSKDPGKITTELKHKIFKALRTRGWNEAEFTCGGVDTSQISEKSLESKLKKKLYFCGEILDVEGRRGGYNLAWAFSSGFIAGLTE
;
A
#
# COMPACT_ATOMS: atom_id res chain seq x y z
N MET A 1 -37.49 7.95 8.76
CA MET A 1 -36.07 7.60 8.66
C MET A 1 -35.98 6.36 7.75
N GLN A 2 -35.11 6.34 6.76
CA GLN A 2 -34.97 5.20 5.88
C GLN A 2 -34.22 4.06 6.58
N ARG A 3 -34.66 2.81 6.39
CA ARG A 3 -34.04 1.61 6.90
C ARG A 3 -33.49 0.77 5.76
N PHE A 4 -32.26 0.28 5.93
CA PHE A 4 -31.58 -0.59 4.99
C PHE A 4 -31.15 -1.89 5.73
N HIS A 5 -31.03 -2.98 4.98
CA HIS A 5 -30.42 -4.18 5.53
C HIS A 5 -28.94 -3.92 5.85
N THR A 6 -28.20 -3.27 4.94
CA THR A 6 -26.76 -3.04 5.14
C THR A 6 -26.39 -1.61 4.74
N ALA A 7 -25.62 -0.92 5.61
CA ALA A 7 -24.93 0.31 5.27
C ALA A 7 -23.43 0.05 5.08
N VAL A 8 -22.90 0.43 3.92
CA VAL A 8 -21.46 0.37 3.60
C VAL A 8 -20.86 1.74 3.83
N ILE A 9 -19.90 1.86 4.74
CA ILE A 9 -19.23 3.12 5.07
C ILE A 9 -17.93 3.22 4.31
N GLY A 10 -17.91 4.09 3.29
CA GLY A 10 -16.82 4.31 2.34
C GLY A 10 -17.08 3.72 0.97
N ALA A 11 -16.94 4.55 -0.06
CA ALA A 11 -17.08 4.19 -1.47
C ALA A 11 -15.71 4.03 -2.16
N GLY A 12 -14.75 3.43 -1.46
CA GLY A 12 -13.47 2.99 -2.01
C GLY A 12 -13.57 1.63 -2.72
N ALA A 13 -12.45 1.08 -3.14
CA ALA A 13 -12.38 -0.20 -3.87
C ALA A 13 -13.13 -1.34 -3.15
N SER A 14 -12.88 -1.52 -1.85
CA SER A 14 -13.53 -2.57 -1.05
C SER A 14 -15.02 -2.32 -0.84
N GLY A 15 -15.41 -1.06 -0.56
CA GLY A 15 -16.81 -0.72 -0.29
C GLY A 15 -17.71 -0.85 -1.51
N LEU A 16 -17.22 -0.48 -2.71
CA LEU A 16 -17.98 -0.65 -3.95
C LEU A 16 -18.22 -2.13 -4.26
N VAL A 17 -17.19 -2.98 -4.12
CA VAL A 17 -17.34 -4.42 -4.32
C VAL A 17 -18.24 -5.04 -3.25
N ALA A 18 -18.13 -4.60 -1.99
CA ALA A 18 -19.00 -5.07 -0.90
C ALA A 18 -20.48 -4.74 -1.18
N ALA A 19 -20.78 -3.54 -1.64
CA ALA A 19 -22.13 -3.13 -1.96
C ALA A 19 -22.71 -3.92 -3.14
N ILE A 20 -21.92 -4.16 -4.21
CA ILE A 20 -22.32 -4.98 -5.35
C ILE A 20 -22.60 -6.43 -4.89
N SER A 21 -21.71 -7.03 -4.13
CA SER A 21 -21.86 -8.39 -3.59
C SER A 21 -23.13 -8.51 -2.74
N ALA A 22 -23.34 -7.62 -1.79
CA ALA A 22 -24.51 -7.60 -0.92
C ALA A 22 -25.83 -7.40 -1.70
N LYS A 23 -25.81 -6.56 -2.74
CA LYS A 23 -27.00 -6.34 -3.59
C LYS A 23 -27.32 -7.57 -4.44
N ARG A 24 -26.30 -8.25 -4.98
CA ARG A 24 -26.48 -9.50 -5.72
C ARG A 24 -27.06 -10.61 -4.83
N ALA A 25 -26.79 -10.55 -3.50
CA ALA A 25 -27.43 -11.40 -2.48
C ALA A 25 -28.86 -10.91 -2.10
N LYS A 26 -29.47 -9.99 -2.85
CA LYS A 26 -30.83 -9.45 -2.71
C LYS A 26 -31.07 -8.56 -1.47
N ASN A 27 -30.03 -8.07 -0.82
CA ASN A 27 -30.15 -7.17 0.32
C ASN A 27 -30.51 -5.73 -0.12
N THR A 28 -31.13 -4.96 0.77
CA THR A 28 -31.29 -3.50 0.60
C THR A 28 -30.05 -2.79 1.14
N ILE A 29 -29.34 -2.07 0.28
CA ILE A 29 -28.01 -1.52 0.55
C ILE A 29 -28.02 -0.02 0.39
N ILE A 30 -27.22 0.68 1.21
CA ILE A 30 -26.82 2.07 0.98
C ILE A 30 -25.32 2.21 1.14
N ILE A 31 -24.69 3.02 0.29
CA ILE A 31 -23.28 3.43 0.44
C ILE A 31 -23.25 4.84 1.02
N LEU A 32 -22.45 5.04 2.06
CA LEU A 32 -22.23 6.33 2.73
C LEU A 32 -20.80 6.79 2.43
N GLU A 33 -20.68 7.86 1.63
CA GLU A 33 -19.37 8.40 1.23
C GLU A 33 -19.24 9.86 1.66
N ARG A 34 -18.14 10.19 2.36
CA ARG A 34 -17.91 11.56 2.86
C ARG A 34 -17.45 12.54 1.77
N LEU A 35 -16.78 12.05 0.74
CA LEU A 35 -16.27 12.88 -0.35
C LEU A 35 -17.37 13.18 -1.37
N PRO A 36 -17.19 14.21 -2.21
CA PRO A 36 -18.15 14.56 -3.28
C PRO A 36 -18.12 13.57 -4.45
N SER A 37 -17.23 12.58 -4.46
CA SER A 37 -17.15 11.54 -5.49
C SER A 37 -16.57 10.25 -4.92
N ILE A 38 -16.95 9.12 -5.50
CA ILE A 38 -16.51 7.80 -5.11
C ILE A 38 -15.15 7.43 -5.71
N GLY A 39 -14.45 6.43 -5.15
CA GLY A 39 -13.29 5.77 -5.74
C GLY A 39 -12.03 6.62 -5.87
N LYS A 40 -11.90 7.77 -5.19
CA LYS A 40 -10.78 8.71 -5.40
C LYS A 40 -9.41 8.06 -5.22
N LYS A 41 -9.22 7.23 -4.17
CA LYS A 41 -7.93 6.55 -3.96
C LYS A 41 -7.67 5.47 -5.03
N LEU A 42 -8.73 4.82 -5.55
CA LEU A 42 -8.60 3.88 -6.66
C LEU A 42 -8.07 4.56 -7.94
N LEU A 43 -8.51 5.80 -8.23
CA LEU A 43 -8.02 6.57 -9.38
C LEU A 43 -6.53 6.91 -9.31
N ALA A 44 -5.95 7.03 -8.11
CA ALA A 44 -4.53 7.31 -7.91
C ALA A 44 -3.64 6.05 -7.99
N CYS A 45 -4.23 4.86 -8.03
CA CYS A 45 -3.51 3.59 -7.98
C CYS A 45 -2.59 3.39 -9.20
N GLY A 46 -1.36 2.91 -8.95
CA GLY A 46 -0.39 2.59 -9.99
C GLY A 46 -0.06 3.77 -10.92
N GLY A 47 -0.01 4.99 -10.38
CA GLY A 47 0.21 6.20 -11.16
C GLY A 47 -0.90 6.49 -12.17
N GLY A 48 -2.15 6.08 -11.88
CA GLY A 48 -3.32 6.23 -12.73
C GLY A 48 -3.56 5.07 -13.71
N ARG A 49 -2.63 4.10 -13.81
CA ARG A 49 -2.79 2.90 -14.65
C ARG A 49 -3.65 1.82 -13.99
N CYS A 50 -3.73 1.79 -12.68
CA CYS A 50 -4.36 0.78 -11.84
C CYS A 50 -3.79 -0.63 -12.01
N ASN A 51 -2.67 -0.91 -11.33
CA ASN A 51 -2.26 -2.30 -11.10
C ASN A 51 -3.24 -2.92 -10.09
N PHE A 52 -4.34 -3.52 -10.58
CA PHE A 52 -5.45 -3.91 -9.71
C PHE A 52 -5.34 -5.32 -9.14
N LEU A 53 -4.41 -6.14 -9.67
CA LEU A 53 -4.18 -7.51 -9.22
C LEU A 53 -2.74 -7.94 -9.53
N ASN A 54 -2.31 -9.05 -8.94
CA ASN A 54 -1.07 -9.74 -9.29
C ASN A 54 -1.36 -11.13 -9.81
N ASP A 55 -0.49 -11.65 -10.67
CA ASP A 55 -0.61 -13.00 -11.23
C ASP A 55 -0.42 -14.08 -10.14
N LYS A 56 0.40 -13.79 -9.14
CA LYS A 56 0.63 -14.65 -7.97
C LYS A 56 0.12 -13.95 -6.72
N ILE A 57 -1.05 -14.35 -6.22
CA ILE A 57 -1.57 -13.88 -4.94
C ILE A 57 -1.74 -15.07 -4.00
N ASP A 58 -1.10 -14.96 -2.84
CA ASP A 58 -1.28 -15.86 -1.71
C ASP A 58 -0.96 -15.10 -0.41
N GLU A 59 -1.16 -15.74 0.73
CA GLU A 59 -0.98 -15.14 2.05
C GLU A 59 0.47 -14.77 2.37
N SER A 60 1.47 -15.35 1.68
CA SER A 60 2.90 -15.08 1.95
C SER A 60 3.33 -13.66 1.56
N TYR A 61 2.56 -13.01 0.70
CA TYR A 61 2.80 -11.63 0.28
C TYR A 61 2.25 -10.58 1.26
N TYR A 62 1.68 -11.00 2.39
CA TYR A 62 1.06 -10.12 3.38
C TYR A 62 1.75 -10.20 4.74
N ASN A 63 1.53 -9.20 5.60
CA ASN A 63 2.03 -9.19 6.96
C ASN A 63 1.60 -10.44 7.73
N LEU A 64 2.48 -10.92 8.61
CA LEU A 64 2.35 -12.24 9.25
C LEU A 64 1.03 -12.41 10.02
N SER A 65 0.60 -11.35 10.74
CA SER A 65 -0.64 -11.34 11.53
C SER A 65 -1.91 -11.51 10.69
N ALA A 66 -1.86 -11.15 9.40
CA ALA A 66 -3.00 -11.20 8.50
C ALA A 66 -3.11 -12.48 7.68
N ARG A 67 -2.06 -13.31 7.63
CA ARG A 67 -1.97 -14.44 6.68
C ARG A 67 -3.15 -15.42 6.77
N SER A 68 -3.58 -15.77 7.96
CA SER A 68 -4.72 -16.71 8.12
C SER A 68 -6.00 -16.12 7.54
N LEU A 69 -6.29 -14.85 7.84
CA LEU A 69 -7.43 -14.11 7.31
C LEU A 69 -7.38 -14.00 5.78
N VAL A 70 -6.21 -13.63 5.23
CA VAL A 70 -5.99 -13.52 3.78
C VAL A 70 -6.15 -14.86 3.07
N LYS A 71 -5.56 -15.93 3.62
CA LYS A 71 -5.69 -17.29 3.08
C LYS A 71 -7.16 -17.73 3.00
N SER A 72 -7.91 -17.54 4.08
CA SER A 72 -9.35 -17.84 4.12
C SER A 72 -10.13 -17.01 3.09
N ALA A 73 -9.82 -15.74 2.93
CA ALA A 73 -10.46 -14.87 1.94
C ALA A 73 -10.16 -15.31 0.50
N PHE A 74 -8.90 -15.53 0.17
CA PHE A 74 -8.49 -15.90 -1.19
C PHE A 74 -8.90 -17.32 -1.60
N SER A 75 -9.13 -18.23 -0.66
CA SER A 75 -9.71 -19.55 -0.97
C SER A 75 -11.15 -19.47 -1.44
N ARG A 76 -11.85 -18.37 -1.21
CA ARG A 76 -13.26 -18.15 -1.55
C ARG A 76 -13.44 -17.12 -2.67
N PHE A 77 -12.61 -16.10 -2.70
CA PHE A 77 -12.63 -15.06 -3.71
C PHE A 77 -11.16 -14.63 -4.00
N GLY A 78 -10.46 -15.52 -4.70
CA GLY A 78 -9.06 -15.35 -5.08
C GLY A 78 -8.90 -14.72 -6.46
N LYS A 79 -7.72 -14.95 -7.06
CA LYS A 79 -7.36 -14.36 -8.37
C LYS A 79 -8.40 -14.66 -9.45
N ILE A 80 -8.82 -15.91 -9.58
CA ILE A 80 -9.73 -16.33 -10.64
C ILE A 80 -11.09 -15.66 -10.47
N GLU A 81 -11.61 -15.61 -9.25
CA GLU A 81 -12.91 -15.02 -8.94
C GLU A 81 -12.87 -13.50 -9.12
N ILE A 82 -11.77 -12.84 -8.71
CA ILE A 82 -11.57 -11.40 -8.92
C ILE A 82 -11.55 -11.07 -10.42
N LEU A 83 -10.79 -11.81 -11.21
CA LEU A 83 -10.73 -11.58 -12.66
C LEU A 83 -12.09 -11.80 -13.31
N ARG A 84 -12.77 -12.91 -13.00
CA ARG A 84 -14.12 -13.20 -13.50
C ARG A 84 -15.10 -12.10 -13.12
N PHE A 85 -15.07 -11.61 -11.87
CA PHE A 85 -15.93 -10.53 -11.42
C PHE A 85 -15.76 -9.27 -12.28
N PHE A 86 -14.52 -8.87 -12.57
CA PHE A 86 -14.26 -7.69 -13.42
C PHE A 86 -14.56 -7.94 -14.89
N GLU A 87 -14.33 -9.16 -15.41
CA GLU A 87 -14.72 -9.56 -16.77
C GLU A 87 -16.24 -9.52 -16.98
N GLU A 88 -17.02 -9.99 -15.99
CA GLU A 88 -18.50 -9.88 -15.98
C GLU A 88 -18.96 -8.41 -16.01
N LEU A 89 -18.18 -7.49 -15.47
CA LEU A 89 -18.44 -6.05 -15.55
C LEU A 89 -17.93 -5.41 -16.85
N GLY A 90 -17.33 -6.20 -17.75
CA GLY A 90 -16.81 -5.73 -19.04
C GLY A 90 -15.39 -5.16 -18.98
N LEU A 91 -14.61 -5.42 -17.92
CA LEU A 91 -13.24 -4.98 -17.82
C LEU A 91 -12.28 -6.03 -18.40
N HIS A 92 -11.64 -5.73 -19.53
CA HIS A 92 -10.55 -6.53 -20.07
C HIS A 92 -9.23 -6.16 -19.43
N HIS A 93 -8.34 -7.14 -19.26
CA HIS A 93 -7.07 -6.98 -18.57
C HIS A 93 -5.92 -7.62 -19.34
N TYR A 94 -4.68 -7.28 -18.96
CA TYR A 94 -3.46 -7.95 -19.41
C TYR A 94 -2.47 -8.05 -18.25
N CYS A 95 -1.52 -8.98 -18.37
CA CYS A 95 -0.45 -9.19 -17.38
C CYS A 95 0.89 -8.68 -17.93
N GLU A 96 1.58 -7.85 -17.16
CA GLU A 96 2.91 -7.35 -17.46
C GLU A 96 3.80 -7.57 -16.23
N GLN A 97 4.81 -8.42 -16.36
CA GLN A 97 5.75 -8.76 -15.28
C GLN A 97 5.06 -9.19 -13.96
N GLY A 98 4.02 -10.02 -14.08
CA GLY A 98 3.23 -10.49 -12.95
C GLY A 98 2.21 -9.49 -12.39
N ARG A 99 2.16 -8.28 -12.91
CA ARG A 99 1.19 -7.24 -12.54
C ARG A 99 0.05 -7.21 -13.54
N ILE A 100 -1.18 -7.14 -13.05
CA ILE A 100 -2.37 -7.13 -13.89
C ILE A 100 -2.95 -5.73 -13.96
N PHE A 101 -3.16 -5.25 -15.19
CA PHE A 101 -3.67 -3.93 -15.52
C PHE A 101 -4.91 -4.02 -16.41
N PRO A 102 -5.82 -3.05 -16.39
CA PRO A 102 -6.82 -2.93 -17.42
C PRO A 102 -6.16 -2.65 -18.78
N VAL A 103 -6.69 -3.21 -19.86
CA VAL A 103 -6.13 -2.98 -21.22
C VAL A 103 -6.10 -1.51 -21.62
N THR A 104 -6.95 -0.69 -21.01
CA THR A 104 -6.98 0.76 -21.20
C THR A 104 -5.84 1.50 -20.52
N ASN A 105 -5.09 0.85 -19.61
CA ASN A 105 -4.09 1.47 -18.75
C ASN A 105 -4.60 2.69 -17.96
N GLN A 106 -5.88 2.69 -17.59
CA GLN A 106 -6.54 3.78 -16.87
C GLN A 106 -7.30 3.27 -15.64
N ALA A 107 -6.98 3.79 -14.47
CA ALA A 107 -7.69 3.50 -13.24
C ALA A 107 -9.18 3.92 -13.31
N SER A 108 -9.48 4.95 -14.09
CA SER A 108 -10.85 5.39 -14.36
C SER A 108 -11.70 4.31 -15.03
N SER A 109 -11.13 3.41 -15.84
CA SER A 109 -11.87 2.31 -16.44
C SER A 109 -12.31 1.29 -15.39
N VAL A 110 -11.43 0.98 -14.41
CA VAL A 110 -11.78 0.08 -13.30
C VAL A 110 -12.89 0.69 -12.45
N LEU A 111 -12.80 1.97 -12.11
CA LEU A 111 -13.85 2.65 -11.36
C LEU A 111 -15.17 2.70 -12.17
N LYS A 112 -15.06 2.96 -13.47
CA LYS A 112 -16.25 3.14 -14.34
C LYS A 112 -17.10 1.88 -14.44
N VAL A 113 -16.50 0.70 -14.55
CA VAL A 113 -17.28 -0.55 -14.59
C VAL A 113 -18.00 -0.81 -13.26
N LEU A 114 -17.38 -0.46 -12.12
CA LEU A 114 -18.02 -0.52 -10.81
C LEU A 114 -19.18 0.48 -10.70
N GLU A 115 -19.02 1.72 -11.17
CA GLU A 115 -20.09 2.74 -11.21
C GLU A 115 -21.28 2.29 -12.04
N ILE A 116 -21.02 1.71 -13.22
CA ILE A 116 -22.08 1.19 -14.10
C ILE A 116 -22.87 0.10 -13.39
N GLU A 117 -22.18 -0.84 -12.73
CA GLU A 117 -22.84 -1.93 -12.00
C GLU A 117 -23.65 -1.42 -10.80
N ILE A 118 -23.11 -0.49 -10.01
CA ILE A 118 -23.82 0.17 -8.91
C ILE A 118 -25.12 0.81 -9.42
N LYS A 119 -25.05 1.52 -10.55
CA LYS A 119 -26.23 2.14 -11.18
C LYS A 119 -27.22 1.07 -11.68
N ARG A 120 -26.75 0.04 -12.37
CA ARG A 120 -27.57 -1.07 -12.88
C ARG A 120 -28.33 -1.78 -11.77
N LEU A 121 -27.68 -1.98 -10.64
CA LEU A 121 -28.26 -2.60 -9.44
C LEU A 121 -29.11 -1.62 -8.62
N SER A 122 -29.21 -0.36 -9.01
CA SER A 122 -29.95 0.70 -8.28
C SER A 122 -29.53 0.80 -6.82
N ILE A 123 -28.20 0.76 -6.53
CA ILE A 123 -27.66 0.93 -5.19
C ILE A 123 -27.56 2.41 -4.88
N PRO A 124 -28.27 2.95 -3.86
CA PRO A 124 -28.18 4.34 -3.48
C PRO A 124 -26.80 4.65 -2.88
N ILE A 125 -26.25 5.80 -3.25
CA ILE A 125 -25.03 6.37 -2.68
C ILE A 125 -25.36 7.73 -2.08
N GLU A 126 -25.12 7.89 -0.80
CA GLU A 126 -25.25 9.19 -0.12
C GLU A 126 -23.87 9.84 -0.08
N ILE A 127 -23.64 10.77 -0.99
CA ILE A 127 -22.39 11.56 -1.12
C ILE A 127 -22.41 12.70 -0.10
N GLY A 128 -21.22 13.07 0.42
CA GLY A 128 -21.09 14.11 1.46
C GLY A 128 -21.59 13.62 2.82
N PHE A 129 -21.77 12.33 3.02
CA PHE A 129 -22.18 11.75 4.29
C PHE A 129 -20.95 11.42 5.13
N GLU A 130 -20.42 12.40 5.83
CA GLU A 130 -19.36 12.18 6.82
C GLU A 130 -19.96 11.60 8.10
N VAL A 131 -19.64 10.34 8.39
CA VAL A 131 -20.12 9.66 9.59
C VAL A 131 -19.55 10.31 10.84
N ALA A 132 -20.42 10.86 11.67
CA ALA A 132 -20.09 11.46 12.96
C ALA A 132 -20.17 10.45 14.11
N ASP A 133 -21.21 9.59 14.08
CA ASP A 133 -21.48 8.62 15.13
C ASP A 133 -22.17 7.36 14.59
N ILE A 134 -21.91 6.23 15.28
CA ILE A 134 -22.54 4.93 15.05
C ILE A 134 -23.00 4.37 16.38
N VAL A 135 -24.32 4.38 16.61
CA VAL A 135 -24.94 3.86 17.81
C VAL A 135 -25.58 2.50 17.51
N SER A 136 -25.27 1.51 18.35
CA SER A 136 -25.83 0.19 18.26
C SER A 136 -27.03 0.04 19.22
N SER A 137 -28.11 -0.58 18.74
CA SER A 137 -29.30 -0.90 19.53
C SER A 137 -29.69 -2.37 19.34
N ARG A 138 -30.78 -2.79 19.99
CA ARG A 138 -31.38 -4.13 19.75
C ARG A 138 -31.93 -4.29 18.32
N GLU A 139 -32.30 -3.17 17.69
CA GLU A 139 -32.92 -3.14 16.37
C GLU A 139 -31.92 -2.94 15.22
N GLY A 140 -30.62 -2.89 15.50
CA GLY A 140 -29.55 -2.66 14.52
C GLY A 140 -28.69 -1.44 14.87
N PHE A 141 -28.29 -0.69 13.87
CA PHE A 141 -27.39 0.48 14.01
C PHE A 141 -28.09 1.74 13.54
N LEU A 142 -27.84 2.83 14.26
CA LEU A 142 -28.14 4.18 13.85
C LEU A 142 -26.83 4.86 13.45
N VAL A 143 -26.70 5.22 12.17
CA VAL A 143 -25.55 5.95 11.63
C VAL A 143 -25.95 7.39 11.43
N SER A 144 -25.22 8.31 12.08
CA SER A 144 -25.48 9.75 12.01
C SER A 144 -24.33 10.47 11.30
N SER A 145 -24.65 11.41 10.44
CA SER A 145 -23.65 12.27 9.80
C SER A 145 -23.41 13.56 10.57
N SER A 146 -22.27 14.23 10.29
CA SER A 146 -21.96 15.58 10.79
C SER A 146 -23.02 16.62 10.38
N ALA A 147 -23.76 16.39 9.29
CA ALA A 147 -24.89 17.21 8.85
C ALA A 147 -26.25 16.78 9.41
N ASN A 148 -26.28 16.03 10.53
CA ASN A 148 -27.48 15.51 11.19
C ASN A 148 -28.38 14.59 10.33
N LYS A 149 -27.93 14.08 9.19
CA LYS A 149 -28.62 13.02 8.48
C LYS A 149 -28.49 11.71 9.27
N LYS A 150 -29.55 10.88 9.24
CA LYS A 150 -29.62 9.64 10.02
C LYS A 150 -30.08 8.48 9.15
N ILE A 151 -29.39 7.35 9.21
CA ILE A 151 -29.71 6.10 8.52
C ILE A 151 -29.81 4.99 9.57
N ILE A 152 -30.84 4.15 9.46
CA ILE A 152 -30.99 2.91 10.25
C ILE A 152 -30.60 1.74 9.36
N CYS A 153 -29.81 0.81 9.90
CA CYS A 153 -29.45 -0.43 9.21
C CYS A 153 -29.32 -1.62 10.16
N ASP A 154 -29.50 -2.81 9.63
CA ASP A 154 -29.33 -4.04 10.40
C ASP A 154 -27.86 -4.42 10.51
N ASN A 155 -27.09 -4.21 9.45
CA ASN A 155 -25.66 -4.52 9.33
C ASN A 155 -24.86 -3.27 8.93
N ILE A 156 -23.59 -3.21 9.36
CA ILE A 156 -22.62 -2.22 8.91
C ILE A 156 -21.41 -2.93 8.30
N ILE A 157 -20.96 -2.46 7.14
CA ILE A 157 -19.66 -2.81 6.56
C ILE A 157 -18.76 -1.58 6.63
N LEU A 158 -17.71 -1.64 7.47
CA LEU A 158 -16.70 -0.60 7.54
C LEU A 158 -15.66 -0.81 6.43
N ALA A 159 -15.71 0.05 5.40
CA ALA A 159 -14.86 0.03 4.21
C ALA A 159 -14.11 1.37 4.02
N ALA A 160 -13.86 2.08 5.13
CA ALA A 160 -13.39 3.47 5.12
C ALA A 160 -11.90 3.64 4.80
N GLY A 161 -11.18 2.55 4.52
CA GLY A 161 -9.75 2.56 4.25
C GLY A 161 -8.88 2.79 5.51
N GLY A 162 -7.58 2.93 5.31
CA GLY A 162 -6.60 3.21 6.36
C GLY A 162 -6.39 4.71 6.56
N ARG A 163 -5.12 5.14 6.50
CA ARG A 163 -4.72 6.54 6.74
C ARG A 163 -3.92 7.17 5.60
N SER A 164 -3.50 6.37 4.61
CA SER A 164 -2.70 6.85 3.48
C SER A 164 -3.54 7.65 2.48
N TYR A 165 -3.00 8.74 1.94
CA TYR A 165 -3.67 9.73 1.10
C TYR A 165 -4.91 10.34 1.75
N PRO A 166 -4.80 11.09 2.88
CA PRO A 166 -5.95 11.67 3.56
C PRO A 166 -6.84 12.53 2.67
N ALA A 167 -6.25 13.28 1.74
CA ALA A 167 -6.97 14.10 0.77
C ALA A 167 -7.85 13.29 -0.20
N LEU A 168 -7.59 11.99 -0.35
CA LEU A 168 -8.38 11.07 -1.17
C LEU A 168 -9.40 10.27 -0.35
N GLY A 169 -9.62 10.62 0.90
CA GLY A 169 -10.68 10.08 1.73
C GLY A 169 -10.26 9.07 2.79
N SER A 170 -8.99 8.70 2.86
CA SER A 170 -8.46 7.69 3.80
C SER A 170 -7.60 8.36 4.87
N ASP A 171 -8.21 8.85 5.95
CA ASP A 171 -7.53 9.63 7.01
C ASP A 171 -7.48 8.95 8.37
N GLY A 172 -8.02 7.72 8.48
CA GLY A 172 -8.08 6.96 9.72
C GLY A 172 -9.18 7.42 10.69
N SER A 173 -10.06 8.35 10.31
CA SER A 173 -11.12 8.85 11.16
C SER A 173 -12.09 7.76 11.65
N CYS A 174 -12.26 6.68 10.86
CA CYS A 174 -13.14 5.57 11.23
C CYS A 174 -12.57 4.65 12.33
N TYR A 175 -11.29 4.73 12.67
CA TYR A 175 -10.72 3.94 13.77
C TYR A 175 -11.37 4.28 15.13
N LYS A 176 -11.91 5.51 15.30
CA LYS A 176 -12.66 5.88 16.52
C LYS A 176 -13.88 4.98 16.73
N PHE A 177 -14.61 4.63 15.67
CA PHE A 177 -15.77 3.75 15.74
C PHE A 177 -15.36 2.31 16.02
N CYS A 178 -14.25 1.86 15.44
CA CYS A 178 -13.71 0.53 15.74
C CYS A 178 -13.38 0.41 17.24
N ARG A 179 -12.73 1.43 17.84
CA ARG A 179 -12.42 1.47 19.27
C ARG A 179 -13.68 1.52 20.13
N SER A 180 -14.72 2.26 19.75
CA SER A 180 -15.98 2.33 20.52
C SER A 180 -16.72 0.99 20.58
N PHE A 181 -16.47 0.09 19.61
CA PHE A 181 -16.95 -1.31 19.62
C PHE A 181 -15.95 -2.28 20.27
N GLY A 182 -14.89 -1.79 20.92
CA GLY A 182 -13.92 -2.60 21.65
C GLY A 182 -12.75 -3.14 20.82
N HIS A 183 -12.63 -2.78 19.54
CA HIS A 183 -11.55 -3.27 18.70
C HIS A 183 -10.21 -2.62 19.04
N ARG A 184 -9.19 -3.45 19.14
CA ARG A 184 -7.79 -3.02 19.19
C ARG A 184 -7.38 -2.50 17.82
N ILE A 185 -6.74 -1.35 17.81
CA ILE A 185 -6.13 -0.76 16.61
C ILE A 185 -4.63 -0.89 16.74
N ILE A 186 -4.02 -1.67 15.86
CA ILE A 186 -2.57 -1.71 15.69
C ILE A 186 -2.17 -0.34 15.15
N GLU A 187 -1.19 0.29 15.80
CA GLU A 187 -0.78 1.65 15.46
C GLU A 187 -0.46 1.78 13.98
N ALA A 188 -1.19 2.69 13.32
CA ALA A 188 -1.04 2.92 11.89
C ALA A 188 0.21 3.74 11.60
N VAL A 189 1.07 3.24 10.71
CA VAL A 189 2.25 3.93 10.20
C VAL A 189 2.21 3.98 8.67
N PRO A 190 2.81 5.00 8.03
CA PRO A 190 2.84 5.11 6.57
C PRO A 190 3.71 3.98 5.98
N SER A 191 3.27 3.36 4.88
CA SER A 191 4.01 2.31 4.18
C SER A 191 4.05 2.57 2.68
N ALA A 192 5.00 1.94 1.97
CA ALA A 192 5.37 2.28 0.61
C ALA A 192 5.57 3.80 0.47
N VAL A 193 6.51 4.31 1.25
CA VAL A 193 6.73 5.74 1.48
C VAL A 193 8.22 6.10 1.33
N PRO A 194 8.59 7.27 0.77
CA PRO A 194 9.96 7.71 0.71
C PRO A 194 10.57 7.93 2.10
N ILE A 195 11.90 7.82 2.20
CA ILE A 195 12.66 7.92 3.46
C ILE A 195 13.51 9.20 3.44
N GLU A 196 13.43 9.98 4.52
CA GLU A 196 14.29 11.13 4.73
C GLU A 196 15.67 10.69 5.25
N ILE A 197 16.70 11.14 4.55
CA ILE A 197 18.11 10.83 4.80
C ILE A 197 18.90 12.12 4.90
N SER A 198 19.70 12.28 5.94
CA SER A 198 20.63 13.41 6.04
C SER A 198 22.02 13.01 5.53
N ASP A 199 22.14 12.82 4.23
CA ASP A 199 23.42 12.55 3.57
C ASP A 199 23.58 13.48 2.37
N LYS A 200 24.74 14.16 2.29
CA LYS A 200 25.05 15.09 1.21
C LYS A 200 25.00 14.43 -0.17
N THR A 201 25.29 13.13 -0.25
CA THR A 201 25.20 12.33 -1.48
C THR A 201 23.78 12.36 -2.06
N CYS A 202 22.75 12.25 -1.23
CA CYS A 202 21.36 12.32 -1.67
C CYS A 202 21.03 13.67 -2.33
N HIS A 203 21.45 14.75 -1.69
CA HIS A 203 21.23 16.10 -2.22
C HIS A 203 22.01 16.33 -3.53
N PHE A 204 23.27 15.90 -3.56
CA PHE A 204 24.13 16.06 -4.75
C PHE A 204 23.59 15.26 -5.94
N LEU A 205 23.15 14.02 -5.71
CA LEU A 205 22.60 13.13 -6.74
C LEU A 205 21.11 13.37 -7.01
N GLN A 206 20.49 14.41 -6.47
CA GLN A 206 19.07 14.70 -6.68
C GLN A 206 18.66 14.56 -8.16
N GLY A 207 17.56 13.84 -8.40
CA GLY A 207 17.01 13.54 -9.71
C GLY A 207 17.63 12.34 -10.42
N GLN A 208 18.76 11.80 -9.91
CA GLN A 208 19.33 10.58 -10.46
C GLN A 208 18.49 9.37 -10.10
N LYS A 209 18.28 8.50 -11.09
CA LYS A 209 17.63 7.20 -10.97
C LYS A 209 18.63 6.13 -11.37
N ILE A 210 18.74 5.08 -10.55
CA ILE A 210 19.61 3.93 -10.82
C ILE A 210 18.94 2.66 -10.34
N PHE A 211 19.27 1.54 -10.98
CA PHE A 211 18.87 0.21 -10.52
C PHE A 211 19.82 -0.27 -9.44
N VAL A 212 19.29 -0.66 -8.29
CA VAL A 212 20.07 -1.03 -7.09
C VAL A 212 19.55 -2.33 -6.46
N CYS A 213 20.36 -2.91 -5.57
CA CYS A 213 19.88 -3.77 -4.50
C CYS A 213 19.81 -2.94 -3.21
N ALA A 214 18.64 -2.86 -2.60
CA ALA A 214 18.42 -2.13 -1.35
C ALA A 214 17.96 -3.08 -0.24
N LYS A 215 18.48 -2.87 0.98
CA LYS A 215 18.12 -3.66 2.16
C LYS A 215 17.72 -2.74 3.31
N SER A 216 16.67 -3.11 4.05
CA SER A 216 16.37 -2.48 5.34
C SER A 216 17.21 -3.10 6.43
N LEU A 217 17.90 -2.27 7.22
CA LEU A 217 18.60 -2.67 8.42
C LEU A 217 17.88 -2.05 9.62
N ILE A 218 17.40 -2.92 10.51
CA ILE A 218 16.76 -2.52 11.76
C ILE A 218 17.60 -3.07 12.91
N ASP A 219 18.08 -2.19 13.77
CA ASP A 219 18.99 -2.53 14.86
C ASP A 219 20.18 -3.40 14.40
N GLY A 220 20.75 -3.01 13.24
CA GLY A 220 21.90 -3.69 12.62
C GLY A 220 21.59 -5.01 11.91
N LYS A 221 20.33 -5.46 11.88
CA LYS A 221 19.93 -6.71 11.22
C LYS A 221 19.18 -6.43 9.92
N ILE A 222 19.44 -7.23 8.89
CA ILE A 222 18.71 -7.18 7.62
C ILE A 222 17.32 -7.79 7.83
N ASN A 223 16.27 -6.99 7.54
CA ASN A 223 14.88 -7.42 7.62
C ASN A 223 14.30 -7.75 6.24
N SER A 224 14.56 -6.91 5.25
CA SER A 224 14.11 -7.13 3.88
C SER A 224 15.16 -6.71 2.87
N GLU A 225 15.06 -7.29 1.69
CA GLU A 225 15.93 -7.02 0.53
C GLU A 225 15.07 -6.95 -0.73
N THR A 226 15.39 -6.01 -1.61
CA THR A 226 14.74 -5.88 -2.92
C THR A 226 15.69 -5.34 -3.96
N ARG A 227 15.39 -5.61 -5.23
CA ARG A 227 16.06 -5.00 -6.38
C ARG A 227 15.08 -4.13 -7.14
N GLY A 228 15.48 -2.91 -7.49
CA GLY A 228 14.60 -1.99 -8.16
C GLY A 228 15.26 -0.63 -8.40
N GLU A 229 14.45 0.32 -8.87
CA GLU A 229 14.88 1.68 -9.08
C GLU A 229 14.97 2.45 -7.76
N LEU A 230 16.12 3.08 -7.52
CA LEU A 230 16.34 4.06 -6.46
C LEU A 230 16.35 5.44 -7.08
N LEU A 231 15.58 6.35 -6.51
CA LEU A 231 15.54 7.78 -6.86
C LEU A 231 16.14 8.62 -5.73
N PHE A 232 17.19 9.36 -6.03
CA PHE A 232 17.73 10.38 -5.13
C PHE A 232 16.87 11.63 -5.16
N THR A 233 16.50 12.13 -3.98
CA THR A 233 15.70 13.34 -3.82
C THR A 233 16.40 14.33 -2.91
N LYS A 234 15.94 15.58 -2.90
CA LYS A 234 16.48 16.61 -2.00
C LYS A 234 16.36 16.27 -0.51
N TYR A 235 15.43 15.39 -0.15
CA TYR A 235 15.17 14.98 1.24
C TYR A 235 15.75 13.60 1.59
N GLY A 236 16.21 12.85 0.60
CA GLY A 236 16.70 11.49 0.83
C GLY A 236 16.43 10.55 -0.33
N LEU A 237 15.84 9.39 -0.04
CA LEU A 237 15.68 8.28 -0.98
C LEU A 237 14.21 7.96 -1.26
N SER A 238 13.93 7.63 -2.51
CA SER A 238 12.65 7.17 -3.04
C SER A 238 12.88 6.14 -4.15
N GLY A 239 11.86 5.85 -4.95
CA GLY A 239 11.92 4.85 -6.03
C GLY A 239 11.44 3.48 -5.55
N THR A 240 11.21 2.57 -6.49
CA THR A 240 10.56 1.28 -6.20
C THR A 240 11.32 0.45 -5.16
N ALA A 241 12.65 0.44 -5.20
CA ALA A 241 13.47 -0.29 -4.23
C ALA A 241 13.27 0.24 -2.79
N ILE A 242 13.18 1.55 -2.61
CA ILE A 242 12.99 2.15 -1.29
C ILE A 242 11.56 1.95 -0.81
N LEU A 243 10.57 2.16 -1.67
CA LEU A 243 9.16 1.97 -1.32
C LEU A 243 8.88 0.52 -0.88
N ASP A 244 9.51 -0.46 -1.51
CA ASP A 244 9.30 -1.88 -1.19
C ASP A 244 9.87 -2.30 0.19
N ILE A 245 10.96 -1.65 0.66
CA ILE A 245 11.55 -1.93 1.99
C ILE A 245 11.08 -0.93 3.07
N SER A 246 10.30 0.07 2.70
CA SER A 246 9.96 1.18 3.59
C SER A 246 9.05 0.78 4.76
N GLN A 247 8.32 -0.33 4.66
CA GLN A 247 7.48 -0.84 5.74
C GLN A 247 8.28 -1.11 7.00
N ASP A 248 9.36 -1.87 6.90
CA ASP A 248 10.23 -2.20 8.04
C ASP A 248 10.81 -0.94 8.67
N LEU A 249 11.32 -0.04 7.81
CA LEU A 249 11.88 1.24 8.24
C LEU A 249 10.81 2.09 8.94
N SER A 250 9.59 2.11 8.40
CA SER A 250 8.48 2.89 8.95
C SER A 250 8.04 2.36 10.31
N VAL A 251 7.90 1.06 10.46
CA VAL A 251 7.58 0.43 11.76
C VAL A 251 8.66 0.76 12.79
N ALA A 252 9.94 0.60 12.44
CA ALA A 252 11.05 0.89 13.35
C ALA A 252 11.14 2.37 13.76
N LEU A 253 10.84 3.29 12.86
CA LEU A 253 10.95 4.73 13.10
C LEU A 253 9.72 5.34 13.79
N ASN A 254 8.53 4.76 13.62
CA ASN A 254 7.28 5.41 14.03
C ASN A 254 6.53 4.66 15.15
N ARG A 255 6.78 3.35 15.38
CA ARG A 255 6.18 2.59 16.50
C ARG A 255 7.13 2.52 17.69
N GLU A 256 6.58 2.52 18.90
CA GLU A 256 7.38 2.33 20.11
C GLU A 256 7.55 0.84 20.45
N PRO A 257 8.76 0.41 20.94
CA PRO A 257 9.96 1.23 21.06
C PRO A 257 10.59 1.53 19.69
N ARG A 258 11.04 2.77 19.48
CA ARG A 258 11.72 3.15 18.23
C ARG A 258 13.08 2.48 18.13
N LEU A 259 13.40 2.01 16.94
CA LEU A 259 14.65 1.31 16.68
C LEU A 259 15.49 2.05 15.64
N PRO A 260 16.84 1.98 15.73
CA PRO A 260 17.72 2.48 14.69
C PRO A 260 17.40 1.82 13.34
N ALA A 261 17.16 2.64 12.32
CA ALA A 261 16.82 2.18 10.98
C ALA A 261 17.81 2.75 9.94
N GLN A 262 18.25 1.91 9.02
CA GLN A 262 19.21 2.26 7.99
C GLN A 262 18.83 1.58 6.67
N VAL A 263 19.27 2.18 5.57
CA VAL A 263 19.17 1.59 4.22
C VAL A 263 20.57 1.24 3.76
N LEU A 264 20.81 -0.03 3.49
CA LEU A 264 22.04 -0.51 2.85
C LEU A 264 21.77 -0.62 1.35
N VAL A 265 22.63 -0.01 0.55
CA VAL A 265 22.48 0.06 -0.91
C VAL A 265 23.71 -0.49 -1.61
N ASP A 266 23.51 -1.43 -2.50
CA ASP A 266 24.45 -1.83 -3.54
C ASP A 266 24.09 -1.07 -4.83
N PHE A 267 24.95 -0.15 -5.25
CA PHE A 267 24.75 0.68 -6.45
C PHE A 267 25.03 -0.05 -7.77
N ALA A 268 25.75 -1.15 -7.73
CA ALA A 268 26.12 -1.93 -8.93
C ALA A 268 25.77 -3.43 -8.74
N PRO A 269 24.46 -3.79 -8.58
CA PRO A 269 24.06 -5.16 -8.29
C PRO A 269 24.23 -6.13 -9.48
N PHE A 270 24.65 -5.65 -10.62
CA PHE A 270 24.97 -6.39 -11.84
C PHE A 270 26.45 -6.85 -11.92
N LEU A 271 27.31 -6.35 -11.03
CA LEU A 271 28.70 -6.80 -10.84
C LEU A 271 28.84 -7.37 -9.43
N ASP A 272 29.58 -8.46 -9.29
CA ASP A 272 30.01 -8.90 -7.96
C ASP A 272 31.17 -8.02 -7.43
N GLU A 273 31.56 -8.20 -6.15
CA GLU A 273 32.62 -7.39 -5.55
C GLU A 273 34.00 -7.61 -6.19
N ALA A 274 34.29 -8.85 -6.60
CA ALA A 274 35.57 -9.20 -7.21
C ALA A 274 35.68 -8.59 -8.60
N ASP A 275 34.62 -8.66 -9.39
CA ASP A 275 34.55 -8.10 -10.74
C ASP A 275 34.63 -6.57 -10.70
N LEU A 276 33.87 -5.90 -9.83
CA LEU A 276 33.95 -4.45 -9.67
C LEU A 276 35.34 -3.99 -9.22
N LYS A 277 35.94 -4.69 -8.26
CA LYS A 277 37.30 -4.39 -7.81
C LYS A 277 38.35 -4.60 -8.92
N SER A 278 38.23 -5.65 -9.70
CA SER A 278 39.12 -5.94 -10.85
C SER A 278 39.00 -4.85 -11.91
N GLU A 279 37.76 -4.47 -12.28
CA GLU A 279 37.51 -3.40 -13.25
C GLU A 279 38.12 -2.06 -12.78
N LEU A 280 37.89 -1.67 -11.53
CA LEU A 280 38.46 -0.44 -10.96
C LEU A 280 39.98 -0.50 -10.92
N SER A 281 40.57 -1.65 -10.59
CA SER A 281 42.04 -1.83 -10.58
C SER A 281 42.62 -1.65 -11.99
N SER A 282 41.95 -2.20 -13.02
CA SER A 282 42.36 -2.08 -14.41
C SER A 282 42.32 -0.63 -14.89
N ARG A 283 41.26 0.11 -14.54
CA ARG A 283 41.09 1.53 -14.91
C ARG A 283 42.15 2.42 -14.23
N ILE A 284 42.44 2.17 -12.95
CA ILE A 284 43.48 2.90 -12.21
C ILE A 284 44.85 2.66 -12.84
N LYS A 285 45.18 1.41 -13.19
CA LYS A 285 46.42 1.07 -13.87
C LYS A 285 46.52 1.71 -15.27
N ALA A 286 45.40 1.82 -15.97
CA ALA A 286 45.31 2.45 -17.28
C ALA A 286 45.37 3.98 -17.21
N GLY A 287 45.46 4.59 -16.01
CA GLY A 287 45.63 6.02 -15.84
C GLY A 287 44.33 6.83 -15.93
N PHE A 288 43.17 6.21 -15.70
CA PHE A 288 41.91 6.96 -15.66
C PHE A 288 41.95 8.03 -14.55
N GLU A 289 41.42 9.20 -14.87
CA GLU A 289 41.24 10.25 -13.90
C GLU A 289 40.17 9.83 -12.85
N PRO A 290 40.27 10.31 -11.59
CA PRO A 290 39.31 9.95 -10.54
C PRO A 290 37.84 10.16 -10.94
N LEU A 291 37.52 11.24 -11.65
CA LEU A 291 36.16 11.53 -12.11
C LEU A 291 35.61 10.49 -13.09
N ASP A 292 36.49 9.81 -13.82
CA ASP A 292 36.13 8.89 -14.92
C ASP A 292 36.12 7.42 -14.48
N LEU A 293 36.57 7.12 -13.25
CA LEU A 293 36.67 5.74 -12.74
C LEU A 293 35.32 5.00 -12.73
N LEU A 294 34.19 5.71 -12.62
CA LEU A 294 32.85 5.11 -12.59
C LEU A 294 32.09 5.23 -13.93
N CYS A 295 32.70 5.87 -14.96
CA CYS A 295 32.04 6.03 -16.25
C CYS A 295 31.65 4.68 -16.86
N GLY A 296 30.40 4.56 -17.35
CA GLY A 296 29.87 3.31 -17.91
C GLY A 296 29.45 2.24 -16.88
N ILE A 297 29.78 2.45 -15.58
CA ILE A 297 29.29 1.61 -14.48
C ILE A 297 28.10 2.31 -13.79
N LEU A 298 28.26 3.59 -13.49
CA LEU A 298 27.23 4.43 -12.87
C LEU A 298 27.05 5.72 -13.67
N PRO A 299 25.92 6.46 -13.51
CA PRO A 299 25.75 7.77 -14.15
C PRO A 299 26.90 8.72 -13.82
N ASN A 300 27.35 9.52 -14.78
CA ASN A 300 28.55 10.36 -14.67
C ASN A 300 28.59 11.25 -13.40
N LYS A 301 27.42 11.66 -12.91
CA LYS A 301 27.31 12.47 -11.69
C LYS A 301 27.85 11.77 -10.43
N PHE A 302 27.92 10.43 -10.44
CA PHE A 302 28.50 9.64 -9.35
C PHE A 302 30.01 9.87 -9.22
N GLY A 303 30.75 10.08 -10.31
CA GLY A 303 32.15 10.46 -10.27
C GLY A 303 32.39 11.68 -9.41
N SER A 304 31.57 12.73 -9.59
CA SER A 304 31.64 13.94 -8.78
C SER A 304 31.15 13.74 -7.34
N ALA A 305 30.09 12.96 -7.15
CA ALA A 305 29.52 12.71 -5.81
C ALA A 305 30.48 11.94 -4.88
N PHE A 306 31.31 11.06 -5.46
CA PHE A 306 32.28 10.22 -4.75
C PHE A 306 33.75 10.63 -4.99
N LEU A 307 33.99 11.87 -5.49
CA LEU A 307 35.31 12.30 -5.93
C LEU A 307 36.40 12.12 -4.87
N ASP A 308 36.12 12.44 -3.60
CA ASP A 308 37.12 12.31 -2.53
C ASP A 308 37.49 10.85 -2.27
N LEU A 309 36.53 9.92 -2.38
CA LEU A 309 36.79 8.50 -2.34
C LEU A 309 37.61 8.02 -3.54
N LEU A 310 37.24 8.49 -4.74
CA LEU A 310 37.90 8.10 -6.00
C LEU A 310 39.33 8.60 -6.11
N LYS A 311 39.66 9.75 -5.52
CA LYS A 311 41.03 10.27 -5.40
C LYS A 311 41.96 9.33 -4.60
N SER A 312 41.44 8.48 -3.73
CA SER A 312 42.22 7.50 -2.99
C SER A 312 42.90 6.49 -3.91
N LYS A 313 42.34 6.28 -5.12
CA LYS A 313 42.76 5.23 -6.07
C LYS A 313 42.89 3.84 -5.42
N ASP A 314 42.12 3.58 -4.34
CA ASP A 314 42.07 2.28 -3.65
C ASP A 314 40.81 1.52 -4.15
N PRO A 315 41.01 0.52 -5.03
CA PRO A 315 39.87 -0.20 -5.61
C PRO A 315 39.07 -0.98 -4.55
N GLY A 316 39.68 -1.41 -3.47
CA GLY A 316 38.99 -2.10 -2.38
C GLY A 316 38.04 -1.19 -1.62
N LYS A 317 38.51 0.00 -1.22
CA LYS A 317 37.67 1.01 -0.55
C LYS A 317 36.53 1.48 -1.45
N ILE A 318 36.83 1.73 -2.72
CA ILE A 318 35.80 2.18 -3.69
C ILE A 318 34.73 1.08 -3.84
N THR A 319 35.13 -0.17 -4.02
CA THR A 319 34.20 -1.31 -4.13
C THR A 319 33.32 -1.42 -2.90
N THR A 320 33.90 -1.42 -1.71
CA THR A 320 33.15 -1.54 -0.44
C THR A 320 32.11 -0.43 -0.31
N GLU A 321 32.48 0.82 -0.57
CA GLU A 321 31.56 1.95 -0.45
C GLU A 321 30.42 1.89 -1.48
N LEU A 322 30.70 1.43 -2.72
CA LEU A 322 29.67 1.31 -3.75
C LEU A 322 28.75 0.11 -3.56
N LYS A 323 29.25 -0.98 -2.99
CA LYS A 323 28.47 -2.20 -2.73
C LYS A 323 27.73 -2.20 -1.40
N HIS A 324 28.21 -1.41 -0.42
CA HIS A 324 27.70 -1.42 0.94
C HIS A 324 27.44 -0.01 1.49
N LYS A 325 26.92 0.89 0.65
CA LYS A 325 26.59 2.24 1.10
C LYS A 325 25.46 2.21 2.11
N ILE A 326 25.73 2.70 3.32
CA ILE A 326 24.75 2.80 4.39
C ILE A 326 24.21 4.23 4.48
N PHE A 327 22.90 4.36 4.47
CA PHE A 327 22.19 5.60 4.70
C PHE A 327 21.40 5.51 6.01
N LYS A 328 21.61 6.43 6.92
CA LYS A 328 20.83 6.50 8.18
C LYS A 328 19.46 7.06 7.87
N ALA A 329 18.40 6.28 8.10
CA ALA A 329 17.04 6.75 7.99
C ALA A 329 16.70 7.65 9.19
N LEU A 330 16.19 8.85 8.93
CA LEU A 330 15.81 9.81 9.96
C LEU A 330 14.33 9.73 10.29
N ARG A 331 13.49 9.71 9.26
CA ARG A 331 12.04 9.58 9.35
C ARG A 331 11.47 9.18 7.99
N THR A 332 10.25 8.70 7.97
CA THR A 332 9.47 8.52 6.75
C THR A 332 8.89 9.86 6.30
N ARG A 333 8.58 9.98 5.01
CA ARG A 333 7.67 11.01 4.52
C ARG A 333 6.26 10.75 5.06
N GLY A 334 5.42 11.76 4.99
CA GLY A 334 4.10 11.74 5.61
C GLY A 334 3.04 10.95 4.82
N TRP A 335 1.86 10.91 5.38
CA TRP A 335 0.69 10.20 4.88
C TRP A 335 0.25 10.58 3.46
N ASN A 336 0.56 11.79 3.01
CA ASN A 336 0.27 12.26 1.64
C ASN A 336 1.16 11.62 0.58
N GLU A 337 2.24 10.95 0.98
CA GLU A 337 3.18 10.28 0.07
C GLU A 337 3.21 8.76 0.30
N ALA A 338 2.48 8.26 1.30
CA ALA A 338 2.37 6.83 1.59
C ALA A 338 1.33 6.17 0.68
N GLU A 339 1.71 5.11 -0.05
CA GLU A 339 0.77 4.36 -0.88
C GLU A 339 -0.21 3.54 -0.02
N PHE A 340 0.28 2.99 1.12
CA PHE A 340 -0.48 2.11 2.01
C PHE A 340 -0.37 2.53 3.46
N THR A 341 -1.25 1.94 4.26
CA THR A 341 -1.24 2.01 5.73
C THR A 341 -0.77 0.65 6.27
N CYS A 342 0.28 0.64 7.07
CA CYS A 342 0.65 -0.52 7.89
C CYS A 342 0.04 -0.36 9.28
N GLY A 343 -0.78 -1.29 9.72
CA GLY A 343 -1.62 -1.19 10.91
C GLY A 343 -3.09 -1.01 10.59
N GLY A 344 -3.93 -0.98 11.61
CA GLY A 344 -5.38 -0.94 11.47
C GLY A 344 -6.08 -1.80 12.52
N VAL A 345 -7.31 -2.21 12.27
CA VAL A 345 -8.07 -3.11 13.14
C VAL A 345 -7.38 -4.47 13.21
N ASP A 346 -7.13 -4.93 14.42
CA ASP A 346 -6.49 -6.22 14.69
C ASP A 346 -7.27 -7.39 14.09
N THR A 347 -6.62 -8.09 13.16
CA THR A 347 -7.21 -9.20 12.42
C THR A 347 -7.61 -10.38 13.29
N SER A 348 -6.98 -10.56 14.46
CA SER A 348 -7.33 -11.62 15.42
C SER A 348 -8.77 -11.49 15.96
N GLN A 349 -9.33 -10.27 15.93
CA GLN A 349 -10.67 -9.95 16.39
C GLN A 349 -11.73 -10.05 15.28
N ILE A 350 -11.36 -10.52 14.11
CA ILE A 350 -12.21 -10.63 12.92
C ILE A 350 -12.42 -12.10 12.56
N SER A 351 -13.64 -12.44 12.18
CA SER A 351 -14.00 -13.77 11.67
C SER A 351 -13.34 -14.02 10.32
N GLU A 352 -12.56 -15.08 10.19
CA GLU A 352 -11.93 -15.46 8.92
C GLU A 352 -12.94 -15.85 7.84
N LYS A 353 -14.13 -16.33 8.26
CA LYS A 353 -15.16 -16.78 7.34
C LYS A 353 -16.00 -15.65 6.77
N SER A 354 -16.41 -14.67 7.58
CA SER A 354 -17.38 -13.66 7.20
C SER A 354 -16.85 -12.24 7.19
N LEU A 355 -15.64 -12.02 7.72
CA LEU A 355 -15.10 -10.70 8.03
C LEU A 355 -15.94 -9.91 9.05
N GLU A 356 -16.84 -10.61 9.77
CA GLU A 356 -17.60 -10.07 10.88
C GLU A 356 -16.70 -9.87 12.11
N SER A 357 -16.98 -8.84 12.87
CA SER A 357 -16.40 -8.62 14.20
C SER A 357 -16.72 -9.80 15.13
N LYS A 358 -15.70 -10.32 15.82
CA LYS A 358 -15.90 -11.27 16.93
C LYS A 358 -16.44 -10.59 18.19
N LEU A 359 -16.36 -9.25 18.28
CA LEU A 359 -16.74 -8.46 19.44
C LEU A 359 -18.13 -7.85 19.28
N LYS A 360 -18.56 -7.56 18.06
CA LYS A 360 -19.84 -6.91 17.77
C LYS A 360 -20.51 -7.58 16.57
N LYS A 361 -21.63 -8.27 16.83
CA LYS A 361 -22.43 -8.89 15.79
C LYS A 361 -22.96 -7.88 14.78
N LYS A 362 -23.04 -8.29 13.50
CA LYS A 362 -23.54 -7.48 12.39
C LYS A 362 -22.66 -6.27 12.03
N LEU A 363 -21.42 -6.25 12.53
CA LEU A 363 -20.39 -5.30 12.15
C LEU A 363 -19.31 -6.03 11.36
N TYR A 364 -19.11 -5.65 10.12
CA TYR A 364 -18.17 -6.26 9.17
C TYR A 364 -17.09 -5.28 8.76
N PHE A 365 -15.95 -5.81 8.33
CA PHE A 365 -14.79 -5.00 7.92
C PHE A 365 -14.27 -5.46 6.58
N CYS A 366 -13.84 -4.51 5.73
CA CYS A 366 -13.14 -4.86 4.48
C CYS A 366 -12.13 -3.80 4.04
N GLY A 367 -11.11 -4.23 3.32
CA GLY A 367 -10.06 -3.37 2.79
C GLY A 367 -9.05 -2.94 3.85
N GLU A 368 -8.45 -1.79 3.63
CA GLU A 368 -7.28 -1.26 4.35
C GLU A 368 -7.58 -0.75 5.76
N ILE A 369 -8.84 -0.77 6.21
CA ILE A 369 -9.19 -0.49 7.62
C ILE A 369 -8.67 -1.57 8.57
N LEU A 370 -8.49 -2.79 8.06
CA LEU A 370 -7.90 -3.93 8.76
C LEU A 370 -6.36 -3.84 8.72
N ASP A 371 -5.69 -4.39 9.73
CA ASP A 371 -4.24 -4.58 9.73
C ASP A 371 -3.84 -5.68 8.73
N VAL A 372 -4.10 -5.41 7.46
CA VAL A 372 -3.74 -6.27 6.32
C VAL A 372 -2.99 -5.45 5.30
N GLU A 373 -1.71 -5.68 5.21
CA GLU A 373 -0.83 -5.02 4.27
C GLU A 373 -0.15 -6.02 3.35
N GLY A 374 -0.40 -5.88 2.06
CA GLY A 374 0.27 -6.64 1.01
C GLY A 374 1.46 -5.87 0.44
N ARG A 375 2.40 -6.59 -0.18
CA ARG A 375 3.50 -5.98 -0.95
C ARG A 375 2.96 -5.05 -2.03
N ARG A 376 3.83 -4.20 -2.59
CA ARG A 376 3.50 -3.41 -3.79
C ARG A 376 3.37 -4.33 -5.00
N GLY A 377 2.38 -4.05 -5.86
CA GLY A 377 2.21 -4.84 -7.08
C GLY A 377 0.84 -5.48 -7.27
N GLY A 378 -0.24 -4.86 -6.78
CA GLY A 378 -1.63 -5.31 -6.94
C GLY A 378 -2.20 -6.08 -5.75
N TYR A 379 -1.38 -6.40 -4.75
CA TYR A 379 -1.81 -7.19 -3.59
C TYR A 379 -2.84 -6.47 -2.71
N ASN A 380 -2.65 -5.17 -2.45
CA ASN A 380 -3.57 -4.40 -1.59
C ASN A 380 -4.94 -4.18 -2.24
N LEU A 381 -5.02 -4.05 -3.57
CA LEU A 381 -6.29 -4.03 -4.28
C LEU A 381 -6.92 -5.42 -4.36
N ALA A 382 -6.13 -6.49 -4.54
CA ALA A 382 -6.62 -7.87 -4.45
C ALA A 382 -7.31 -8.12 -3.11
N TRP A 383 -6.67 -7.71 -2.00
CA TRP A 383 -7.27 -7.76 -0.67
C TRP A 383 -8.55 -6.93 -0.57
N ALA A 384 -8.53 -5.69 -1.08
CA ALA A 384 -9.71 -4.82 -1.03
C ALA A 384 -10.90 -5.45 -1.76
N PHE A 385 -10.70 -6.05 -2.93
CA PHE A 385 -11.76 -6.69 -3.69
C PHE A 385 -12.24 -7.99 -3.03
N SER A 386 -11.32 -8.85 -2.62
CA SER A 386 -11.65 -10.12 -1.96
C SER A 386 -12.41 -9.87 -0.66
N SER A 387 -11.87 -9.06 0.23
CA SER A 387 -12.51 -8.74 1.50
C SER A 387 -13.83 -8.01 1.32
N GLY A 388 -13.92 -7.10 0.33
CA GLY A 388 -15.17 -6.43 -0.01
C GLY A 388 -16.24 -7.41 -0.44
N PHE A 389 -15.92 -8.32 -1.36
CA PHE A 389 -16.87 -9.33 -1.83
C PHE A 389 -17.39 -10.20 -0.69
N ILE A 390 -16.48 -10.70 0.18
CA ILE A 390 -16.85 -11.58 1.30
C ILE A 390 -17.68 -10.85 2.34
N ALA A 391 -17.29 -9.63 2.73
CA ALA A 391 -18.05 -8.83 3.67
C ALA A 391 -19.46 -8.47 3.14
N GLY A 392 -19.62 -8.39 1.81
CA GLY A 392 -20.90 -8.17 1.18
C GLY A 392 -21.87 -9.35 1.23
N LEU A 393 -21.38 -10.58 1.51
CA LEU A 393 -22.19 -11.77 1.69
C LEU A 393 -22.83 -11.86 3.11
N THR A 394 -23.13 -10.70 3.72
CA THR A 394 -23.74 -10.63 5.06
C THR A 394 -25.07 -11.41 5.12
N GLU A 395 -25.26 -12.18 6.19
CA GLU A 395 -26.52 -12.88 6.49
C GLU A 395 -27.55 -11.97 7.14
#